data_a090af15ac98cce2b016373ed3ef3aba
#
_entry.id   a090af15ac98cce2b016373ed3ef3aba
#
_cell.length_a   1.000
_cell.length_b   1.000
_cell.length_c   1.000
_cell.angle_alpha   90.00
_cell.angle_beta   90.00
_cell.angle_gamma   90.00
#
_symmetry.space_group_name_H-M   'P 1'
#
loop_
_entity.id
_entity.type
_entity.pdbx_description
1 polymer ?
#
loop_
_entity_poly.entity_id
_entity_poly.type
_entity_poly.pdbx_seq_one_letter_code
_entity_poly.pdbx_strand_id
1 'polypeptide(L)'
;MYRKFVNARSPLRLLEKGLHGGLGCGNLGVVLAGHGVGKSSFLVCVALDDLLRGNHVLHVSLSHGVPHVRAYYDTVFDDLAATTHLENAAATRAEIDRRRSIRSYPANAFNAAKLREAIKIESEAGGKPSLVIVEGYELGAVEPAEVRELKVLARELAAEIWLSVACAEDRVPSIPPSLERVGDAVSVVLGS
;
A
#
# COMPACT_ATOMS: atom_id res chain seq x y z
N MET A 1 -25.30 -2.50 0.81
CA MET A 1 -25.30 -1.72 2.08
C MET A 1 -23.90 -1.63 2.71
N TYR A 2 -23.09 -2.64 2.58
CA TYR A 2 -21.77 -2.86 3.14
C TYR A 2 -20.70 -1.84 2.69
N ARG A 3 -20.55 -1.64 1.38
CA ARG A 3 -19.56 -0.72 0.79
C ARG A 3 -19.67 0.73 1.29
N LYS A 4 -20.87 1.22 1.56
CA LYS A 4 -21.08 2.60 2.04
C LYS A 4 -20.61 2.82 3.48
N PHE A 5 -20.67 1.80 4.33
CA PHE A 5 -20.32 1.91 5.75
C PHE A 5 -18.82 1.86 6.00
N VAL A 6 -18.11 0.96 5.32
CA VAL A 6 -16.65 0.85 5.38
C VAL A 6 -16.01 2.12 4.84
N ASN A 7 -16.46 2.59 3.68
CA ASN A 7 -15.99 3.85 3.08
C ASN A 7 -16.27 5.09 3.94
N ALA A 8 -17.27 5.07 4.81
CA ALA A 8 -17.61 6.24 5.64
C ALA A 8 -16.61 6.55 6.75
N ARG A 9 -15.82 5.55 7.20
CA ARG A 9 -14.86 5.66 8.30
C ARG A 9 -13.41 5.40 7.87
N SER A 10 -13.17 5.04 6.61
CA SER A 10 -11.83 4.80 6.10
C SER A 10 -11.03 6.11 6.00
N PRO A 11 -9.75 6.12 6.38
CA PRO A 11 -8.80 7.21 6.11
C PRO A 11 -8.74 7.59 4.63
N LEU A 12 -9.07 6.66 3.74
CA LEU A 12 -9.22 6.90 2.29
C LEU A 12 -10.25 7.97 1.95
N ARG A 13 -11.28 8.17 2.77
CA ARG A 13 -12.26 9.23 2.49
C ARG A 13 -11.67 10.63 2.62
N LEU A 14 -10.69 10.80 3.49
CA LEU A 14 -9.91 12.05 3.58
C LEU A 14 -9.04 12.20 2.33
N LEU A 15 -8.47 11.10 1.84
CA LEU A 15 -7.73 11.04 0.59
C LEU A 15 -8.61 11.25 -0.64
N GLU A 16 -9.75 10.59 -0.74
CA GLU A 16 -10.70 10.78 -1.85
C GLU A 16 -11.21 12.21 -1.94
N LYS A 17 -11.46 12.87 -0.80
CA LYS A 17 -11.81 14.29 -0.76
C LYS A 17 -10.65 15.20 -1.14
N GLY A 18 -9.42 14.88 -0.69
CA GLY A 18 -8.22 15.67 -0.99
C GLY A 18 -7.67 15.45 -2.40
N LEU A 19 -7.84 14.26 -2.96
CA LEU A 19 -7.29 13.86 -4.25
C LEU A 19 -8.35 13.68 -5.35
N HIS A 20 -9.60 14.05 -5.10
CA HIS A 20 -10.70 13.95 -6.08
C HIS A 20 -10.88 12.57 -6.73
N GLY A 21 -10.68 11.48 -5.96
CA GLY A 21 -10.85 10.12 -6.46
C GLY A 21 -9.73 9.14 -6.11
N GLY A 22 -8.85 9.48 -5.16
CA GLY A 22 -7.74 8.66 -4.71
C GLY A 22 -6.47 8.83 -5.54
N LEU A 23 -5.51 7.91 -5.40
CA LEU A 23 -4.26 7.96 -6.15
C LEU A 23 -4.49 7.71 -7.65
N GLY A 24 -5.40 6.81 -7.98
CA GLY A 24 -5.73 6.40 -9.34
C GLY A 24 -4.75 5.40 -9.96
N CYS A 25 -5.28 4.55 -10.85
CA CYS A 25 -4.51 3.54 -11.56
C CYS A 25 -3.35 4.15 -12.36
N GLY A 26 -2.21 3.44 -12.38
CA GLY A 26 -1.00 3.89 -13.07
C GLY A 26 -0.21 4.94 -12.32
N ASN A 27 -0.52 5.20 -11.06
CA ASN A 27 0.13 6.20 -10.23
C ASN A 27 0.96 5.59 -9.10
N LEU A 28 1.97 6.37 -8.69
CA LEU A 28 2.87 6.06 -7.59
C LEU A 28 2.66 7.07 -6.47
N GLY A 29 2.28 6.59 -5.29
CA GLY A 29 2.12 7.38 -4.08
C GLY A 29 3.20 7.08 -3.04
N VAL A 30 3.51 8.06 -2.22
CA VAL A 30 4.47 7.92 -1.12
C VAL A 30 3.82 8.35 0.18
N VAL A 31 3.92 7.52 1.20
CA VAL A 31 3.56 7.85 2.58
C VAL A 31 4.84 8.07 3.38
N LEU A 32 5.04 9.31 3.83
CA LEU A 32 6.15 9.73 4.66
C LEU A 32 5.67 9.94 6.09
N ALA A 33 6.30 9.28 7.04
CA ALA A 33 6.07 9.59 8.45
C ALA A 33 7.20 9.05 9.32
N GLY A 34 7.34 9.59 10.53
CA GLY A 34 8.24 9.08 11.56
C GLY A 34 7.91 7.63 11.95
N HIS A 35 8.74 7.06 12.81
CA HIS A 35 8.47 5.73 13.35
C HIS A 35 7.25 5.77 14.28
N GLY A 36 6.35 4.78 14.15
CA GLY A 36 5.18 4.64 15.03
C GLY A 36 3.96 5.52 14.69
N VAL A 37 4.00 6.35 13.65
CA VAL A 37 2.97 7.35 13.33
C VAL A 37 1.85 6.82 12.40
N GLY A 38 1.61 5.50 12.37
CA GLY A 38 0.43 4.95 11.69
C GLY A 38 0.53 4.73 10.18
N LYS A 39 1.73 4.79 9.56
CA LYS A 39 1.93 4.48 8.12
C LYS A 39 1.35 3.13 7.73
N SER A 40 1.72 2.09 8.46
CA SER A 40 1.27 0.73 8.20
C SER A 40 -0.25 0.61 8.38
N SER A 41 -0.81 1.28 9.40
CA SER A 41 -2.26 1.32 9.61
C SER A 41 -2.99 1.94 8.42
N PHE A 42 -2.51 3.06 7.95
CA PHE A 42 -3.06 3.73 6.77
C PHE A 42 -3.02 2.82 5.54
N LEU A 43 -1.85 2.24 5.21
CA LEU A 43 -1.69 1.38 4.04
C LEU A 43 -2.51 0.09 4.14
N VAL A 44 -2.61 -0.50 5.33
CA VAL A 44 -3.48 -1.68 5.54
C VAL A 44 -4.95 -1.31 5.39
N CYS A 45 -5.39 -0.13 5.83
CA CYS A 45 -6.75 0.34 5.57
C CYS A 45 -7.02 0.54 4.06
N VAL A 46 -6.06 1.09 3.31
CA VAL A 46 -6.14 1.21 1.84
C VAL A 46 -6.28 -0.17 1.21
N ALA A 47 -5.45 -1.12 1.64
CA ALA A 47 -5.48 -2.49 1.13
C ALA A 47 -6.80 -3.20 1.44
N LEU A 48 -7.30 -3.07 2.68
CA LEU A 48 -8.57 -3.69 3.08
C LEU A 48 -9.76 -3.13 2.29
N ASP A 49 -9.77 -1.82 2.00
CA ASP A 49 -10.82 -1.23 1.17
C ASP A 49 -10.83 -1.82 -0.24
N ASP A 50 -9.65 -1.99 -0.84
CA ASP A 50 -9.53 -2.57 -2.18
C ASP A 50 -9.89 -4.07 -2.19
N LEU A 51 -9.45 -4.83 -1.18
CA LEU A 51 -9.82 -6.24 -0.99
C LEU A 51 -11.33 -6.43 -0.79
N LEU A 52 -11.98 -5.56 -0.01
CA LEU A 52 -13.42 -5.57 0.21
C LEU A 52 -14.23 -5.21 -1.05
N ARG A 53 -13.61 -4.51 -1.99
CA ARG A 53 -14.19 -4.27 -3.34
C ARG A 53 -14.06 -5.49 -4.25
N GLY A 54 -13.35 -6.53 -3.81
CA GLY A 54 -13.13 -7.77 -4.56
C GLY A 54 -11.90 -7.74 -5.46
N ASN A 55 -11.02 -6.76 -5.27
CA ASN A 55 -9.77 -6.64 -6.01
C ASN A 55 -8.65 -7.48 -5.37
N HIS A 56 -7.55 -7.66 -6.08
CA HIS A 56 -6.35 -8.31 -5.58
C HIS A 56 -5.31 -7.29 -5.12
N VAL A 57 -4.68 -7.57 -3.98
CA VAL A 57 -3.65 -6.71 -3.39
C VAL A 57 -2.37 -7.51 -3.19
N LEU A 58 -1.24 -6.93 -3.60
CA LEU A 58 0.10 -7.42 -3.28
C LEU A 58 0.74 -6.49 -2.24
N HIS A 59 1.03 -7.01 -1.06
CA HIS A 59 1.77 -6.30 -0.01
C HIS A 59 3.20 -6.86 0.08
N VAL A 60 4.16 -6.02 -0.25
CA VAL A 60 5.60 -6.30 -0.10
C VAL A 60 6.11 -5.59 1.14
N SER A 61 6.72 -6.33 2.06
CA SER A 61 7.37 -5.77 3.24
C SER A 61 8.89 -5.94 3.14
N LEU A 62 9.62 -4.85 3.36
CA LEU A 62 11.07 -4.81 3.40
C LEU A 62 11.61 -4.73 4.83
N SER A 63 10.71 -4.59 5.81
CA SER A 63 11.04 -4.40 7.23
C SER A 63 10.55 -5.53 8.14
N HIS A 64 9.52 -6.28 7.72
CA HIS A 64 8.89 -7.31 8.54
C HIS A 64 8.64 -8.59 7.75
N GLY A 65 8.61 -9.71 8.46
CA GLY A 65 8.23 -11.01 7.87
C GLY A 65 6.74 -11.14 7.60
N VAL A 66 6.39 -12.07 6.71
CA VAL A 66 5.00 -12.37 6.33
C VAL A 66 4.05 -12.58 7.51
N PRO A 67 4.41 -13.35 8.58
CA PRO A 67 3.52 -13.54 9.72
C PRO A 67 3.17 -12.24 10.46
N HIS A 68 4.14 -11.33 10.59
CA HIS A 68 3.92 -10.03 11.22
C HIS A 68 2.95 -9.16 10.43
N VAL A 69 3.15 -9.05 9.12
CA VAL A 69 2.25 -8.29 8.25
C VAL A 69 0.85 -8.88 8.28
N ARG A 70 0.72 -10.22 8.22
CA ARG A 70 -0.58 -10.89 8.31
C ARG A 70 -1.31 -10.58 9.61
N ALA A 71 -0.63 -10.72 10.76
CA ALA A 71 -1.21 -10.43 12.06
C ALA A 71 -1.69 -8.97 12.16
N TYR A 72 -0.99 -8.05 11.52
CA TYR A 72 -1.40 -6.66 11.47
C TYR A 72 -2.68 -6.43 10.66
N TYR A 73 -2.82 -7.09 9.51
CA TYR A 73 -4.08 -7.10 8.76
C TYR A 73 -5.23 -7.67 9.58
N ASP A 74 -4.98 -8.75 10.32
CA ASP A 74 -6.00 -9.38 11.16
C ASP A 74 -6.47 -8.43 12.25
N THR A 75 -5.56 -7.73 12.92
CA THR A 75 -5.90 -6.73 13.94
C THR A 75 -6.75 -5.59 13.37
N VAL A 76 -6.33 -5.01 12.24
CA VAL A 76 -7.07 -3.90 11.62
C VAL A 76 -8.43 -4.36 11.10
N PHE A 77 -8.51 -5.57 10.56
CA PHE A 77 -9.79 -6.14 10.12
C PHE A 77 -10.73 -6.41 11.29
N ASP A 78 -10.24 -6.94 12.42
CA ASP A 78 -11.05 -7.19 13.60
C ASP A 78 -11.64 -5.89 14.17
N ASP A 79 -10.83 -4.84 14.27
CA ASP A 79 -11.28 -3.50 14.69
C ASP A 79 -12.35 -2.95 13.73
N LEU A 80 -12.14 -3.12 12.43
CA LEU A 80 -13.10 -2.71 11.41
C LEU A 80 -14.41 -3.47 11.55
N ALA A 81 -14.35 -4.80 11.66
CA ALA A 81 -15.50 -5.68 11.78
C ALA A 81 -16.32 -5.38 13.04
N ALA A 82 -15.65 -5.17 14.17
CA ALA A 82 -16.29 -4.81 15.44
C ALA A 82 -16.98 -3.42 15.34
N THR A 83 -16.29 -2.42 14.78
CA THR A 83 -16.79 -1.06 14.68
C THR A 83 -17.96 -0.92 13.70
N THR A 84 -17.99 -1.74 12.65
CA THR A 84 -19.03 -1.71 11.62
C THR A 84 -20.14 -2.74 11.84
N HIS A 85 -20.06 -3.54 12.91
CA HIS A 85 -20.97 -4.66 13.18
C HIS A 85 -21.12 -5.58 11.97
N LEU A 86 -19.96 -6.02 11.46
CA LEU A 86 -19.85 -6.80 10.24
C LEU A 86 -20.54 -8.16 10.36
N GLU A 87 -21.66 -8.33 9.67
CA GLU A 87 -22.27 -9.63 9.47
C GLU A 87 -21.36 -10.52 8.60
N ASN A 88 -21.22 -11.80 8.95
CA ASN A 88 -20.38 -12.76 8.23
C ASN A 88 -18.86 -12.40 8.17
N ALA A 89 -18.31 -11.87 9.25
CA ALA A 89 -16.90 -11.48 9.33
C ALA A 89 -15.94 -12.61 8.93
N ALA A 90 -16.24 -13.87 9.33
CA ALA A 90 -15.42 -15.03 8.98
C ALA A 90 -15.37 -15.30 7.47
N ALA A 91 -16.52 -15.21 6.78
CA ALA A 91 -16.57 -15.38 5.32
C ALA A 91 -15.85 -14.24 4.60
N THR A 92 -16.01 -13.00 5.06
CA THR A 92 -15.33 -11.83 4.52
C THR A 92 -13.81 -11.94 4.70
N ARG A 93 -13.34 -12.41 5.87
CA ARG A 93 -11.91 -12.68 6.11
C ARG A 93 -11.35 -13.70 5.12
N ALA A 94 -12.07 -14.81 4.89
CA ALA A 94 -11.66 -15.82 3.93
C ALA A 94 -11.56 -15.27 2.49
N GLU A 95 -12.43 -14.34 2.11
CA GLU A 95 -12.34 -13.65 0.80
C GLU A 95 -11.11 -12.75 0.73
N ILE A 96 -10.82 -11.98 1.78
CA ILE A 96 -9.62 -11.15 1.90
C ILE A 96 -8.37 -12.00 1.76
N ASP A 97 -8.29 -13.12 2.50
CA ASP A 97 -7.12 -14.01 2.48
C ASP A 97 -6.84 -14.62 1.11
N ARG A 98 -7.88 -14.88 0.31
CA ARG A 98 -7.72 -15.39 -1.05
C ARG A 98 -7.21 -14.36 -2.05
N ARG A 99 -7.43 -13.07 -1.80
CA ARG A 99 -7.08 -11.98 -2.71
C ARG A 99 -5.89 -11.15 -2.25
N ARG A 100 -5.40 -11.42 -1.04
CA ARG A 100 -4.22 -10.76 -0.49
C ARG A 100 -2.99 -11.64 -0.63
N SER A 101 -1.98 -11.16 -1.31
CA SER A 101 -0.65 -11.77 -1.32
C SER A 101 0.31 -10.92 -0.49
N ILE A 102 1.08 -11.56 0.38
CA ILE A 102 2.11 -10.92 1.20
C ILE A 102 3.45 -11.55 0.86
N ARG A 103 4.44 -10.70 0.56
CA ARG A 103 5.83 -11.09 0.31
C ARG A 103 6.77 -10.27 1.18
N SER A 104 7.88 -10.88 1.58
CA SER A 104 8.93 -10.20 2.34
C SER A 104 10.27 -10.37 1.62
N TYR A 105 11.01 -9.28 1.51
CA TYR A 105 12.37 -9.26 0.95
C TYR A 105 13.28 -8.47 1.88
N PRO A 106 14.57 -8.82 1.96
CA PRO A 106 15.57 -7.91 2.51
C PRO A 106 15.60 -6.61 1.67
N ALA A 107 15.69 -5.46 2.33
CA ALA A 107 15.64 -4.16 1.64
C ALA A 107 16.72 -4.02 0.56
N ASN A 108 17.94 -4.53 0.84
CA ASN A 108 19.06 -4.51 -0.09
C ASN A 108 18.96 -5.50 -1.27
N ALA A 109 17.97 -6.41 -1.24
CA ALA A 109 17.71 -7.39 -2.31
C ALA A 109 16.46 -7.06 -3.12
N PHE A 110 15.74 -5.99 -2.77
CA PHE A 110 14.52 -5.58 -3.45
C PHE A 110 14.79 -4.47 -4.48
N ASN A 111 14.14 -4.57 -5.62
CA ASN A 111 14.14 -3.57 -6.69
C ASN A 111 12.89 -3.72 -7.58
N ALA A 112 12.72 -2.81 -8.54
CA ALA A 112 11.58 -2.82 -9.49
C ALA A 112 11.49 -4.12 -10.30
N ALA A 113 12.63 -4.73 -10.65
CA ALA A 113 12.65 -6.00 -11.37
C ALA A 113 12.09 -7.14 -10.51
N LYS A 114 12.42 -7.18 -9.20
CA LYS A 114 11.87 -8.14 -8.24
C LYS A 114 10.37 -7.93 -8.03
N LEU A 115 9.93 -6.69 -7.99
CA LEU A 115 8.51 -6.37 -7.91
C LEU A 115 7.77 -6.83 -9.18
N ARG A 116 8.33 -6.58 -10.36
CA ARG A 116 7.78 -7.05 -11.64
C ARG A 116 7.64 -8.57 -11.68
N GLU A 117 8.65 -9.30 -11.22
CA GLU A 117 8.63 -10.77 -11.12
C GLU A 117 7.51 -11.24 -10.17
N ALA A 118 7.40 -10.63 -8.98
CA ALA A 118 6.35 -10.95 -8.02
C ALA A 118 4.95 -10.75 -8.61
N ILE A 119 4.71 -9.62 -9.27
CA ILE A 119 3.42 -9.30 -9.90
C ILE A 119 3.10 -10.26 -11.04
N LYS A 120 4.11 -10.65 -11.83
CA LYS A 120 3.93 -11.65 -12.89
C LYS A 120 3.44 -12.98 -12.31
N ILE A 121 4.07 -13.46 -11.24
CA ILE A 121 3.67 -14.70 -10.57
C ILE A 121 2.21 -14.62 -10.07
N GLU A 122 1.83 -13.52 -9.41
CA GLU A 122 0.45 -13.31 -8.93
C GLU A 122 -0.54 -13.29 -10.09
N SER A 123 -0.19 -12.62 -11.18
CA SER A 123 -1.06 -12.52 -12.37
C SER A 123 -1.26 -13.86 -13.06
N GLU A 124 -0.21 -14.69 -13.18
CA GLU A 124 -0.27 -16.03 -13.73
C GLU A 124 -1.09 -16.98 -12.83
N ALA A 125 -1.11 -16.74 -11.52
CA ALA A 125 -1.97 -17.45 -10.57
C ALA A 125 -3.44 -16.97 -10.60
N GLY A 126 -3.78 -16.00 -11.45
CA GLY A 126 -5.14 -15.46 -11.60
C GLY A 126 -5.47 -14.28 -10.68
N GLY A 127 -4.48 -13.75 -9.96
CA GLY A 127 -4.63 -12.66 -9.01
C GLY A 127 -3.87 -11.39 -9.41
N LYS A 128 -4.11 -10.86 -10.62
CA LYS A 128 -3.47 -9.58 -11.03
C LYS A 128 -3.81 -8.48 -10.01
N PRO A 129 -2.81 -7.92 -9.30
CA PRO A 129 -3.06 -6.89 -8.29
C PRO A 129 -3.46 -5.56 -8.93
N SER A 130 -4.51 -4.93 -8.39
CA SER A 130 -4.90 -3.54 -8.67
C SER A 130 -4.17 -2.55 -7.78
N LEU A 131 -3.72 -3.04 -6.62
CA LEU A 131 -2.99 -2.28 -5.62
C LEU A 131 -1.74 -3.05 -5.20
N VAL A 132 -0.62 -2.34 -5.16
CA VAL A 132 0.66 -2.83 -4.64
C VAL A 132 1.14 -1.90 -3.53
N ILE A 133 1.49 -2.48 -2.40
CA ILE A 133 2.11 -1.75 -1.28
C ILE A 133 3.55 -2.23 -1.15
N VAL A 134 4.49 -1.30 -1.01
CA VAL A 134 5.89 -1.59 -0.66
C VAL A 134 6.21 -0.87 0.66
N GLU A 135 6.23 -1.61 1.75
CA GLU A 135 6.48 -1.09 3.08
C GLU A 135 7.97 -1.15 3.44
N GLY A 136 8.48 -0.06 4.04
CA GLY A 136 9.87 0.04 4.44
C GLY A 136 10.81 0.39 3.30
N TYR A 137 10.35 1.13 2.30
CA TYR A 137 11.16 1.53 1.15
C TYR A 137 12.17 2.61 1.53
N GLU A 138 13.46 2.35 1.28
CA GLU A 138 14.56 3.25 1.59
C GLU A 138 14.86 4.19 0.43
N LEU A 139 14.00 5.20 0.24
CA LEU A 139 14.06 6.14 -0.89
C LEU A 139 15.43 6.85 -1.03
N GLY A 140 16.11 7.11 0.09
CA GLY A 140 17.44 7.73 0.09
C GLY A 140 18.58 6.83 -0.36
N ALA A 141 18.38 5.52 -0.36
CA ALA A 141 19.39 4.51 -0.70
C ALA A 141 19.30 4.03 -2.15
N VAL A 142 18.27 4.45 -2.90
CA VAL A 142 18.05 4.01 -4.28
C VAL A 142 18.33 5.12 -5.29
N GLU A 143 18.69 4.73 -6.50
CA GLU A 143 18.83 5.66 -7.60
C GLU A 143 17.47 6.16 -8.10
N PRO A 144 17.34 7.42 -8.53
CA PRO A 144 16.09 7.96 -9.06
C PRO A 144 15.49 7.16 -10.23
N ALA A 145 16.32 6.50 -11.02
CA ALA A 145 15.89 5.63 -12.11
C ALA A 145 15.02 4.47 -11.59
N GLU A 146 15.35 3.91 -10.44
CA GLU A 146 14.61 2.82 -9.81
C GLU A 146 13.17 3.24 -9.47
N VAL A 147 12.98 4.45 -8.93
CA VAL A 147 11.65 4.98 -8.61
C VAL A 147 10.85 5.24 -9.88
N ARG A 148 11.50 5.70 -10.95
CA ARG A 148 10.85 5.87 -12.26
C ARG A 148 10.41 4.54 -12.86
N GLU A 149 11.19 3.47 -12.68
CA GLU A 149 10.79 2.11 -13.08
C GLU A 149 9.55 1.64 -12.33
N LEU A 150 9.41 1.93 -11.03
CA LEU A 150 8.18 1.64 -10.27
C LEU A 150 6.97 2.40 -10.85
N LYS A 151 7.15 3.66 -11.28
CA LYS A 151 6.09 4.42 -11.95
C LYS A 151 5.71 3.82 -13.30
N VAL A 152 6.69 3.39 -14.10
CA VAL A 152 6.44 2.68 -15.37
C VAL A 152 5.65 1.41 -15.11
N LEU A 153 6.05 0.63 -14.10
CA LEU A 153 5.37 -0.59 -13.70
C LEU A 153 3.92 -0.35 -13.29
N ALA A 154 3.64 0.70 -12.51
CA ALA A 154 2.28 1.09 -12.13
C ALA A 154 1.40 1.34 -13.38
N ARG A 155 1.95 2.05 -14.38
CA ARG A 155 1.25 2.33 -15.65
C ARG A 155 0.99 1.08 -16.47
N GLU A 156 1.99 0.24 -16.66
CA GLU A 156 1.89 -1.02 -17.43
C GLU A 156 0.83 -1.96 -16.84
N LEU A 157 0.72 -1.97 -15.52
CA LEU A 157 -0.23 -2.81 -14.79
C LEU A 157 -1.61 -2.20 -14.69
N ALA A 158 -1.75 -0.89 -14.93
CA ALA A 158 -2.91 -0.10 -14.56
C ALA A 158 -3.26 -0.29 -13.06
N ALA A 159 -2.24 -0.31 -12.20
CA ALA A 159 -2.37 -0.52 -10.76
C ALA A 159 -1.90 0.72 -9.98
N GLU A 160 -2.34 0.85 -8.75
CA GLU A 160 -1.79 1.81 -7.79
C GLU A 160 -0.58 1.20 -7.10
N ILE A 161 0.52 1.95 -6.96
CA ILE A 161 1.67 1.54 -6.14
C ILE A 161 1.85 2.56 -5.03
N TRP A 162 1.89 2.10 -3.78
CA TRP A 162 2.18 2.89 -2.61
C TRP A 162 3.48 2.48 -1.95
N LEU A 163 4.37 3.44 -1.73
CA LEU A 163 5.61 3.27 -0.99
C LEU A 163 5.45 3.85 0.42
N SER A 164 5.81 3.08 1.44
CA SER A 164 5.97 3.58 2.80
C SER A 164 7.44 3.88 3.04
N VAL A 165 7.75 5.14 3.30
CA VAL A 165 9.10 5.64 3.54
C VAL A 165 9.21 6.16 4.97
N ALA A 166 10.21 5.70 5.70
CA ALA A 166 10.50 6.22 7.04
C ALA A 166 11.23 7.55 6.95
N CYS A 167 10.79 8.53 7.77
CA CYS A 167 11.53 9.76 8.03
C CYS A 167 12.19 9.69 9.39
N ALA A 168 13.35 10.34 9.53
CA ALA A 168 14.05 10.44 10.81
C ALA A 168 13.32 11.35 11.81
N GLU A 169 12.50 12.28 11.31
CA GLU A 169 11.76 13.23 12.12
C GLU A 169 10.30 12.77 12.31
N ASP A 170 9.73 13.04 13.50
CA ASP A 170 8.34 12.68 13.83
C ASP A 170 7.31 13.50 13.03
N ARG A 171 7.72 14.65 12.50
CA ARG A 171 6.94 15.47 11.58
C ARG A 171 7.75 15.77 10.33
N VAL A 172 7.10 15.74 9.19
CA VAL A 172 7.72 16.08 7.89
C VAL A 172 7.43 17.56 7.59
N PRO A 173 8.33 18.48 7.98
CA PRO A 173 8.10 19.92 7.80
C PRO A 173 8.21 20.37 6.35
N SER A 174 8.89 19.55 5.52
CA SER A 174 9.12 19.81 4.09
C SER A 174 9.35 18.52 3.33
N ILE A 175 9.25 18.58 2.02
CA ILE A 175 9.56 17.44 1.15
C ILE A 175 11.07 17.12 1.29
N PRO A 176 11.45 15.88 1.65
CA PRO A 176 12.87 15.51 1.74
C PRO A 176 13.57 15.61 0.38
N PRO A 177 14.87 15.96 0.33
CA PRO A 177 15.64 16.05 -0.93
C PRO A 177 15.63 14.75 -1.75
N SER A 178 15.56 13.59 -1.09
CA SER A 178 15.44 12.29 -1.77
C SER A 178 14.15 12.18 -2.58
N LEU A 179 13.08 12.80 -2.11
CA LEU A 179 11.78 12.81 -2.79
C LEU A 179 11.72 13.88 -3.89
N GLU A 180 12.36 15.03 -3.68
CA GLU A 180 12.47 16.07 -4.71
C GLU A 180 13.13 15.54 -5.99
N ARG A 181 14.15 14.69 -5.86
CA ARG A 181 14.88 14.05 -6.97
C ARG A 181 14.00 13.13 -7.85
N VAL A 182 12.87 12.69 -7.34
CA VAL A 182 11.93 11.77 -8.00
C VAL A 182 10.51 12.32 -8.10
N GLY A 183 10.34 13.62 -7.89
CA GLY A 183 9.04 14.30 -7.92
C GLY A 183 8.29 14.14 -9.24
N ASP A 184 8.99 13.91 -10.35
CA ASP A 184 8.42 13.59 -11.64
C ASP A 184 7.74 12.21 -11.71
N ALA A 185 8.17 11.27 -10.88
CA ALA A 185 7.62 9.91 -10.82
C ALA A 185 6.49 9.77 -9.78
N VAL A 186 6.51 10.58 -8.72
CA VAL A 186 5.57 10.48 -7.59
C VAL A 186 4.36 11.37 -7.85
N SER A 187 3.17 10.79 -7.78
CA SER A 187 1.91 11.49 -8.04
C SER A 187 1.34 12.16 -6.80
N VAL A 188 1.59 11.58 -5.62
CA VAL A 188 1.07 12.03 -4.32
C VAL A 188 2.07 11.73 -3.23
N VAL A 189 2.23 12.69 -2.32
CA VAL A 189 2.99 12.53 -1.08
C VAL A 189 2.06 12.82 0.09
N LEU A 190 1.96 11.87 1.00
CA LEU A 190 1.28 12.04 2.27
C LEU A 190 2.33 12.12 3.37
N GLY A 191 2.34 13.21 4.11
CA GLY A 191 3.18 13.41 5.28
C GLY A 191 2.35 13.58 6.55
N SER A 192 2.81 13.08 7.68
CA SER A 192 2.24 13.36 9.00
C SER A 192 3.28 13.91 9.95
#